data_32009140700632ac990fd30ae732d8fa
#
_entry.id   32009140700632ac990fd30ae732d8fa
#
_cell.length_a   1.000
_cell.length_b   1.000
_cell.length_c   1.000
_cell.angle_alpha   90.00
_cell.angle_beta   90.00
_cell.angle_gamma   90.00
#
_symmetry.space_group_name_H-M   'P 1'
#
loop_
_entity.id
_entity.type
_entity.pdbx_description
1 polymer ?
#
loop_
_entity_poly.entity_id
_entity_poly.type
_entity_poly.pdbx_seq_one_letter_code
_entity_poly.pdbx_strand_id
1 'polypeptide(L)'
;MTATNSPTQSRRWLYLRRGSQIAFFLLFLLLFLKAEYGGQDQLAWPVDLFFRFDPLILAANLLTLSPLVWGLLWSLVFVGLTLVLGRFFCGWICPMGTTLDGCRRLLFSPRPDSGVARRWRRFKYYLLFFLLTGTVFSLNLVGLFDPLSLLYRTLALVFYPAFGYGVEKASLTLYHLGEPVTYVSEPVYRLFKATVLPFKPLVYLLPFLTLVLFGLVVAAERWDRRFWCRAICPLGAFYALIARYSLLRRRPPILCKDCQDCAALCKMGAFKEGQEAEVSNPSPRNQLPQHLASECQLCLRCQEECDKGRVSFTFGLKTPRAPLDLGRRQVITSVAAGVAMVPLVRLGSLARRPEEFLIRPPGAQEEGEFLARCVRCGECMKVCLTNGLQPVLWEAGLDGLYTPRLVPRMGYCAYSCNLCGQVCPTGAIPRLELEVKQNVILGTATINRSRCIPYTEGADCLVCEEHCPVSPKAITFNMAEVPDLHGRKILVKLPVVQPDRCIGCGHCEHVCPVGGEAAIRVKRSLRVEI
;
A
#
# COMPACT_ATOMS: atom_id res chain seq x y z
N MET A 1 26.95 -16.09 -37.05
CA MET A 1 27.83 -16.11 -35.85
C MET A 1 26.96 -16.34 -34.63
N THR A 2 26.91 -17.58 -34.13
CA THR A 2 26.17 -18.00 -32.94
C THR A 2 27.15 -17.93 -31.77
N ALA A 3 27.08 -16.82 -31.01
CA ALA A 3 27.81 -16.72 -29.77
C ALA A 3 27.25 -17.80 -28.80
N THR A 4 27.97 -18.89 -28.63
CA THR A 4 27.74 -19.85 -27.55
C THR A 4 28.17 -19.15 -26.27
N ASN A 5 27.16 -18.67 -25.48
CA ASN A 5 27.44 -18.12 -24.17
C ASN A 5 28.07 -19.16 -23.29
N SER A 6 29.29 -18.92 -22.80
CA SER A 6 29.97 -19.80 -21.86
C SER A 6 29.15 -19.93 -20.55
N PRO A 7 29.14 -21.07 -19.87
CA PRO A 7 28.41 -21.30 -18.63
C PRO A 7 28.77 -20.28 -17.52
N THR A 8 29.93 -19.69 -17.55
CA THR A 8 30.40 -18.64 -16.64
C THR A 8 29.67 -17.30 -16.86
N GLN A 9 29.30 -16.96 -18.11
CA GLN A 9 28.60 -15.74 -18.45
C GLN A 9 27.11 -15.79 -18.02
N SER A 10 26.49 -16.95 -18.06
CA SER A 10 25.12 -17.19 -17.61
C SER A 10 24.97 -17.01 -16.11
N ARG A 11 25.90 -17.51 -15.29
CA ARG A 11 25.90 -17.34 -13.83
C ARG A 11 26.01 -15.89 -13.38
N ARG A 12 26.78 -15.05 -14.10
CA ARG A 12 26.93 -13.61 -13.80
C ARG A 12 25.58 -12.88 -13.82
N TRP A 13 24.74 -13.13 -14.80
CA TRP A 13 23.42 -12.51 -14.90
C TRP A 13 22.48 -12.89 -13.77
N LEU A 14 22.56 -14.13 -13.27
CA LEU A 14 21.77 -14.56 -12.12
C LEU A 14 22.20 -13.84 -10.84
N TYR A 15 23.52 -13.70 -10.60
CA TYR A 15 24.04 -12.96 -9.45
C TYR A 15 23.68 -11.49 -9.54
N LEU A 16 23.83 -10.84 -10.71
CA LEU A 16 23.43 -9.47 -10.94
C LEU A 16 21.94 -9.25 -10.64
N ARG A 17 21.09 -10.19 -11.09
CA ARG A 17 19.67 -10.11 -10.81
C ARG A 17 19.36 -10.24 -9.31
N ARG A 18 19.99 -11.20 -8.63
CA ARG A 18 19.82 -11.35 -7.17
C ARG A 18 20.32 -10.12 -6.43
N GLY A 19 21.46 -9.58 -6.81
CA GLY A 19 22.00 -8.32 -6.27
C GLY A 19 21.03 -7.17 -6.49
N SER A 20 20.49 -7.02 -7.69
CA SER A 20 19.46 -6.00 -8.00
C SER A 20 18.22 -6.16 -7.13
N GLN A 21 17.68 -7.37 -6.99
CA GLN A 21 16.51 -7.63 -6.14
C GLN A 21 16.77 -7.25 -4.67
N ILE A 22 17.94 -7.59 -4.15
CA ILE A 22 18.33 -7.26 -2.77
C ILE A 22 18.51 -5.73 -2.64
N ALA A 23 19.21 -5.10 -3.57
CA ALA A 23 19.46 -3.66 -3.54
C ALA A 23 18.15 -2.84 -3.59
N PHE A 24 17.23 -3.16 -4.50
CA PHE A 24 15.94 -2.48 -4.58
C PHE A 24 15.01 -2.80 -3.39
N PHE A 25 15.09 -4.00 -2.83
CA PHE A 25 14.36 -4.33 -1.62
C PHE A 25 14.89 -3.56 -0.41
N LEU A 26 16.19 -3.45 -0.25
CA LEU A 26 16.82 -2.65 0.81
C LEU A 26 16.53 -1.15 0.61
N LEU A 27 16.56 -0.65 -0.64
CA LEU A 27 16.16 0.73 -0.94
C LEU A 27 14.69 0.97 -0.55
N PHE A 28 13.78 0.03 -0.85
CA PHE A 28 12.38 0.12 -0.47
C PHE A 28 12.23 0.18 1.07
N LEU A 29 12.94 -0.68 1.80
CA LEU A 29 12.94 -0.66 3.27
C LEU A 29 13.58 0.62 3.83
N LEU A 30 14.65 1.11 3.22
CA LEU A 30 15.28 2.38 3.63
C LEU A 30 14.29 3.54 3.47
N LEU A 31 13.64 3.68 2.31
CA LEU A 31 12.64 4.73 2.08
C LEU A 31 11.43 4.56 3.02
N PHE A 32 11.00 3.33 3.27
CA PHE A 32 9.97 3.04 4.25
C PHE A 32 10.35 3.53 5.66
N LEU A 33 11.58 3.27 6.11
CA LEU A 33 12.06 3.73 7.42
C LEU A 33 12.22 5.24 7.46
N LYS A 34 12.66 5.88 6.35
CA LYS A 34 12.80 7.33 6.26
C LYS A 34 11.47 8.09 6.13
N ALA A 35 10.35 7.38 5.95
CA ALA A 35 9.01 7.95 5.97
C ALA A 35 8.55 8.23 7.41
N GLU A 36 9.32 9.03 8.15
CA GLU A 36 9.05 9.46 9.52
C GLU A 36 9.39 10.93 9.72
N TYR A 37 8.77 11.52 10.74
CA TYR A 37 9.10 12.87 11.19
C TYR A 37 10.53 12.92 11.73
N GLY A 38 11.38 13.70 11.09
CA GLY A 38 12.78 13.88 11.46
C GLY A 38 13.09 15.18 12.20
N GLY A 39 12.10 15.84 12.81
CA GLY A 39 12.28 17.14 13.48
C GLY A 39 12.20 18.36 12.54
N GLN A 40 11.97 18.15 11.26
CA GLN A 40 11.80 19.20 10.24
C GLN A 40 10.45 19.02 9.54
N ASP A 41 9.88 20.14 9.07
CA ASP A 41 8.57 20.16 8.38
C ASP A 41 8.62 19.61 6.95
N GLN A 42 9.79 19.23 6.48
CA GLN A 42 9.98 18.65 5.16
C GLN A 42 10.71 17.31 5.24
N LEU A 43 10.21 16.34 4.47
CA LEU A 43 10.90 15.07 4.30
C LEU A 43 12.11 15.24 3.39
N ALA A 44 13.28 14.83 3.87
CA ALA A 44 14.54 14.91 3.11
C ALA A 44 14.61 13.87 1.96
N TRP A 45 13.79 12.83 2.00
CA TRP A 45 13.84 11.70 1.06
C TRP A 45 12.54 11.56 0.26
N PRO A 46 12.61 11.18 -1.02
CA PRO A 46 11.43 10.90 -1.83
C PRO A 46 10.86 9.51 -1.46
N VAL A 47 10.18 9.43 -0.33
CA VAL A 47 9.71 8.15 0.25
C VAL A 47 8.67 7.46 -0.63
N ASP A 48 7.90 8.21 -1.40
CA ASP A 48 6.88 7.76 -2.35
C ASP A 48 7.44 7.30 -3.72
N LEU A 49 8.78 7.18 -3.85
CA LEU A 49 9.48 6.88 -5.11
C LEU A 49 8.93 5.64 -5.83
N PHE A 50 8.71 4.54 -5.11
CA PHE A 50 8.21 3.30 -5.71
C PHE A 50 6.80 3.45 -6.27
N PHE A 51 5.96 4.28 -5.67
CA PHE A 51 4.61 4.58 -6.17
C PHE A 51 4.62 5.51 -7.37
N ARG A 52 5.57 6.44 -7.45
CA ARG A 52 5.79 7.28 -8.65
C ARG A 52 6.17 6.45 -9.87
N PHE A 53 6.81 5.33 -9.67
CA PHE A 53 7.21 4.40 -10.74
C PHE A 53 6.15 3.34 -11.08
N ASP A 54 4.97 3.40 -10.48
CA ASP A 54 3.89 2.44 -10.75
C ASP A 54 2.97 2.92 -11.87
N PRO A 55 3.02 2.31 -13.08
CA PRO A 55 2.18 2.71 -14.19
C PRO A 55 0.70 2.35 -14.01
N LEU A 56 0.37 1.44 -13.10
CA LEU A 56 -1.02 1.11 -12.79
C LEU A 56 -1.67 2.25 -11.99
N ILE A 57 -0.92 2.87 -11.08
CA ILE A 57 -1.36 4.06 -10.35
C ILE A 57 -1.52 5.25 -11.30
N LEU A 58 -0.58 5.45 -12.24
CA LEU A 58 -0.73 6.46 -13.29
C LEU A 58 -2.00 6.23 -14.12
N ALA A 59 -2.23 4.98 -14.57
CA ALA A 59 -3.43 4.64 -15.35
C ALA A 59 -4.71 4.92 -14.55
N ALA A 60 -4.75 4.58 -13.26
CA ALA A 60 -5.87 4.88 -12.39
C ALA A 60 -6.10 6.40 -12.24
N ASN A 61 -5.04 7.17 -12.03
CA ASN A 61 -5.12 8.64 -11.92
C ASN A 61 -5.63 9.29 -13.21
N LEU A 62 -5.18 8.83 -14.39
CA LEU A 62 -5.67 9.32 -15.68
C LEU A 62 -7.14 8.98 -15.93
N LEU A 63 -7.58 7.78 -15.56
CA LEU A 63 -8.97 7.33 -15.75
C LEU A 63 -9.97 8.04 -14.86
N THR A 64 -9.55 8.55 -13.70
CA THR A 64 -10.40 9.37 -12.81
C THR A 64 -10.54 10.82 -13.29
N LEU A 65 -9.89 11.20 -14.41
CA LEU A 65 -9.85 12.58 -14.94
C LEU A 65 -9.35 13.60 -13.91
N SER A 66 -8.60 13.12 -12.92
CA SER A 66 -8.01 13.95 -11.88
C SER A 66 -6.85 14.78 -12.42
N PRO A 67 -6.51 15.94 -11.81
CA PRO A 67 -5.31 16.68 -12.16
C PRO A 67 -4.08 15.78 -12.16
N LEU A 68 -3.30 15.86 -13.22
CA LEU A 68 -2.11 15.03 -13.41
C LEU A 68 -1.06 15.35 -12.36
N VAL A 69 -0.66 14.35 -11.59
CA VAL A 69 0.48 14.45 -10.69
C VAL A 69 1.76 14.17 -11.50
N TRP A 70 2.54 15.22 -11.77
CA TRP A 70 3.75 15.14 -12.61
C TRP A 70 4.73 14.04 -12.18
N GLY A 71 4.81 13.76 -10.87
CA GLY A 71 5.65 12.70 -10.33
C GLY A 71 5.32 11.30 -10.86
N LEU A 72 4.06 11.03 -11.22
CA LEU A 72 3.63 9.73 -11.75
C LEU A 72 4.11 9.48 -13.19
N LEU A 73 4.48 10.53 -13.93
CA LEU A 73 5.01 10.37 -15.31
C LEU A 73 6.33 9.58 -15.34
N TRP A 74 7.07 9.53 -14.24
CA TRP A 74 8.25 8.68 -14.13
C TRP A 74 7.95 7.19 -14.34
N SER A 75 6.70 6.76 -14.12
CA SER A 75 6.27 5.39 -14.42
C SER A 75 6.36 5.03 -15.90
N LEU A 76 6.30 6.02 -16.82
CA LEU A 76 6.47 5.82 -18.26
C LEU A 76 7.86 5.28 -18.62
N VAL A 77 8.87 5.57 -17.80
CA VAL A 77 10.22 4.98 -17.96
C VAL A 77 10.13 3.46 -17.86
N PHE A 78 9.38 2.93 -16.89
CA PHE A 78 9.19 1.47 -16.74
C PHE A 78 8.26 0.88 -17.80
N VAL A 79 7.33 1.65 -18.33
CA VAL A 79 6.56 1.26 -19.53
C VAL A 79 7.50 1.11 -20.73
N GLY A 80 8.37 2.10 -20.98
CA GLY A 80 9.38 2.07 -22.04
C GLY A 80 10.36 0.90 -21.88
N LEU A 81 10.89 0.71 -20.67
CA LEU A 81 11.75 -0.44 -20.36
C LEU A 81 11.03 -1.79 -20.58
N THR A 82 9.71 -1.85 -20.31
CA THR A 82 8.92 -3.05 -20.56
C THR A 82 8.74 -3.33 -22.05
N LEU A 83 8.61 -2.30 -22.87
CA LEU A 83 8.59 -2.47 -24.34
C LEU A 83 9.94 -2.96 -24.87
N VAL A 84 11.05 -2.57 -24.26
CA VAL A 84 12.39 -3.00 -24.69
C VAL A 84 12.71 -4.40 -24.13
N LEU A 85 12.61 -4.57 -22.81
CA LEU A 85 13.11 -5.73 -22.07
C LEU A 85 12.04 -6.76 -21.70
N GLY A 86 10.74 -6.43 -21.78
CA GLY A 86 9.66 -7.24 -21.23
C GLY A 86 9.41 -6.96 -19.76
N ARG A 87 8.82 -7.90 -19.00
CA ARG A 87 8.44 -7.70 -17.57
C ARG A 87 9.65 -7.62 -16.63
N PHE A 88 10.60 -6.76 -16.98
CA PHE A 88 11.84 -6.56 -16.23
C PHE A 88 11.57 -6.14 -14.77
N PHE A 89 10.68 -5.16 -14.56
CA PHE A 89 10.33 -4.67 -13.21
C PHE A 89 9.97 -5.80 -12.24
N CYS A 90 9.09 -6.72 -12.66
CA CYS A 90 8.62 -7.83 -11.82
C CYS A 90 9.72 -8.82 -11.42
N GLY A 91 10.77 -8.90 -12.23
CA GLY A 91 11.87 -9.87 -12.02
C GLY A 91 13.07 -9.32 -11.28
N TRP A 92 13.30 -7.99 -11.31
CA TRP A 92 14.54 -7.36 -10.90
C TRP A 92 14.36 -6.30 -9.81
N ILE A 93 13.20 -5.61 -9.77
CA ILE A 93 12.97 -4.43 -8.96
C ILE A 93 11.88 -4.64 -7.90
N CYS A 94 10.78 -5.30 -8.27
CA CYS A 94 9.58 -5.37 -7.44
C CYS A 94 9.84 -5.97 -6.04
N PRO A 95 9.66 -5.20 -4.95
CA PRO A 95 9.92 -5.67 -3.59
C PRO A 95 8.97 -6.79 -3.17
N MET A 96 7.69 -6.76 -3.61
CA MET A 96 6.72 -7.83 -3.33
C MET A 96 7.20 -9.18 -3.88
N GLY A 97 7.75 -9.20 -5.11
CA GLY A 97 8.29 -10.43 -5.69
C GLY A 97 9.49 -10.99 -4.92
N THR A 98 10.33 -10.12 -4.36
CA THR A 98 11.47 -10.51 -3.51
C THR A 98 10.98 -11.06 -2.18
N THR A 99 9.99 -10.42 -1.56
CA THR A 99 9.34 -10.88 -0.31
C THR A 99 8.74 -12.27 -0.48
N LEU A 100 7.96 -12.53 -1.54
CA LEU A 100 7.36 -13.83 -1.79
C LEU A 100 8.41 -14.92 -2.05
N ASP A 101 9.47 -14.62 -2.81
CA ASP A 101 10.59 -15.55 -3.00
C ASP A 101 11.30 -15.88 -1.65
N GLY A 102 11.40 -14.90 -0.75
CA GLY A 102 11.94 -15.07 0.61
C GLY A 102 11.02 -15.91 1.50
N CYS A 103 9.75 -15.55 1.59
CA CYS A 103 8.74 -16.28 2.38
C CYS A 103 8.66 -17.76 1.95
N ARG A 104 8.67 -18.01 0.65
CA ARG A 104 8.65 -19.39 0.16
C ARG A 104 9.86 -20.20 0.60
N ARG A 105 11.06 -19.59 0.63
CA ARG A 105 12.27 -20.29 1.09
C ARG A 105 12.27 -20.59 2.58
N LEU A 106 11.75 -19.64 3.38
CA LEU A 106 11.80 -19.71 4.84
C LEU A 106 10.68 -20.58 5.40
N LEU A 107 9.47 -20.51 4.82
CA LEU A 107 8.26 -21.08 5.39
C LEU A 107 7.83 -22.41 4.76
N PHE A 108 8.27 -22.69 3.51
CA PHE A 108 7.78 -23.86 2.78
C PHE A 108 8.91 -24.72 2.24
N SER A 109 8.78 -26.02 2.40
CA SER A 109 9.68 -27.01 1.79
C SER A 109 9.60 -26.97 0.26
N PRO A 110 10.70 -27.27 -0.46
CA PRO A 110 10.70 -27.36 -1.92
C PRO A 110 9.69 -28.41 -2.40
N ARG A 111 8.69 -27.98 -3.13
CA ARG A 111 7.67 -28.84 -3.75
C ARG A 111 7.48 -28.45 -5.20
N PRO A 112 7.14 -29.40 -6.08
CA PRO A 112 6.75 -29.08 -7.46
C PRO A 112 5.50 -28.17 -7.44
N ASP A 113 5.38 -27.32 -8.46
CA ASP A 113 4.21 -26.45 -8.62
C ASP A 113 2.98 -27.32 -8.90
N SER A 114 1.85 -27.02 -8.26
CA SER A 114 0.57 -27.75 -8.42
C SER A 114 -0.14 -27.43 -9.74
N GLY A 115 0.28 -26.40 -10.44
CA GLY A 115 -0.34 -25.93 -11.67
C GLY A 115 -1.64 -25.11 -11.47
N VAL A 116 -2.07 -24.87 -10.23
CA VAL A 116 -3.26 -24.07 -9.91
C VAL A 116 -3.11 -22.64 -10.46
N ALA A 117 -1.96 -22.01 -10.24
CA ALA A 117 -1.72 -20.65 -10.77
C ALA A 117 -1.74 -20.61 -12.30
N ARG A 118 -1.46 -21.74 -12.99
CA ARG A 118 -1.57 -21.83 -14.44
C ARG A 118 -3.02 -21.75 -14.90
N ARG A 119 -3.93 -22.45 -14.20
CA ARG A 119 -5.39 -22.39 -14.47
C ARG A 119 -5.95 -20.99 -14.25
N TRP A 120 -5.51 -20.32 -13.17
CA TRP A 120 -5.96 -19.00 -12.78
C TRP A 120 -5.20 -17.85 -13.45
N ARG A 121 -4.22 -18.12 -14.31
CA ARG A 121 -3.37 -17.10 -14.95
C ARG A 121 -4.15 -16.01 -15.69
N ARG A 122 -5.30 -16.34 -16.27
CA ARG A 122 -6.16 -15.38 -16.99
C ARG A 122 -6.87 -14.43 -16.03
N PHE A 123 -7.13 -14.84 -14.80
CA PHE A 123 -7.89 -14.08 -13.81
C PHE A 123 -7.28 -12.69 -13.53
N LYS A 124 -5.95 -12.56 -13.46
CA LYS A 124 -5.28 -11.26 -13.25
C LYS A 124 -5.64 -10.22 -14.33
N TYR A 125 -5.87 -10.65 -15.57
CA TYR A 125 -6.28 -9.74 -16.66
C TYR A 125 -7.74 -9.31 -16.51
N TYR A 126 -8.62 -10.24 -16.15
CA TYR A 126 -10.02 -9.94 -15.88
C TYR A 126 -10.15 -9.02 -14.67
N LEU A 127 -9.39 -9.27 -13.63
CA LEU A 127 -9.30 -8.39 -12.47
C LEU A 127 -8.78 -7.00 -12.86
N LEU A 128 -7.75 -6.91 -13.71
CA LEU A 128 -7.26 -5.62 -14.21
C LEU A 128 -8.36 -4.84 -14.95
N PHE A 129 -9.07 -5.47 -15.90
CA PHE A 129 -10.16 -4.82 -16.62
C PHE A 129 -11.29 -4.40 -15.69
N PHE A 130 -11.68 -5.26 -14.74
CA PHE A 130 -12.65 -4.95 -13.70
C PHE A 130 -12.26 -3.71 -12.89
N LEU A 131 -11.03 -3.67 -12.39
CA LEU A 131 -10.54 -2.56 -11.57
C LEU A 131 -10.45 -1.25 -12.36
N LEU A 132 -9.91 -1.28 -13.59
CA LEU A 132 -9.80 -0.09 -14.43
C LEU A 132 -11.19 0.42 -14.84
N THR A 133 -12.14 -0.47 -15.13
CA THR A 133 -13.52 -0.06 -15.42
C THR A 133 -14.17 0.60 -14.20
N GLY A 134 -14.02 0.01 -13.01
CA GLY A 134 -14.48 0.65 -11.76
C GLY A 134 -13.89 2.05 -11.57
N THR A 135 -12.60 2.21 -11.85
CA THR A 135 -11.90 3.49 -11.73
C THR A 135 -12.45 4.57 -12.67
N VAL A 136 -12.85 4.24 -13.90
CA VAL A 136 -13.53 5.18 -14.82
C VAL A 136 -14.78 5.79 -14.18
N PHE A 137 -15.48 5.02 -13.36
CA PHE A 137 -16.63 5.50 -12.59
C PHE A 137 -16.29 5.99 -11.19
N SER A 138 -15.05 6.41 -10.97
CA SER A 138 -14.54 6.94 -9.69
C SER A 138 -14.54 5.92 -8.53
N LEU A 139 -14.66 4.61 -8.82
CA LEU A 139 -14.49 3.53 -7.84
C LEU A 139 -13.07 2.98 -7.93
N ASN A 140 -12.13 3.65 -7.27
CA ASN A 140 -10.72 3.27 -7.32
C ASN A 140 -10.39 2.18 -6.29
N LEU A 141 -10.51 0.92 -6.67
CA LEU A 141 -10.11 -0.23 -5.85
C LEU A 141 -8.71 -0.77 -6.22
N VAL A 142 -8.00 -0.12 -7.15
CA VAL A 142 -6.69 -0.56 -7.66
C VAL A 142 -5.70 -0.80 -6.53
N GLY A 143 -5.58 0.13 -5.59
CA GLY A 143 -4.61 0.04 -4.50
C GLY A 143 -4.87 -1.06 -3.47
N LEU A 144 -6.05 -1.70 -3.48
CA LEU A 144 -6.29 -2.89 -2.65
C LEU A 144 -5.51 -4.10 -3.16
N PHE A 145 -5.37 -4.20 -4.49
CA PHE A 145 -4.73 -5.33 -5.17
C PHE A 145 -3.35 -4.99 -5.74
N ASP A 146 -2.95 -3.72 -5.71
CA ASP A 146 -1.62 -3.31 -6.12
C ASP A 146 -0.55 -3.91 -5.19
N PRO A 147 0.51 -4.58 -5.74
CA PRO A 147 1.50 -5.26 -4.93
C PRO A 147 2.36 -4.32 -4.07
N LEU A 148 2.61 -3.09 -4.53
CA LEU A 148 3.39 -2.11 -3.78
C LEU A 148 2.58 -1.57 -2.59
N SER A 149 1.34 -1.18 -2.84
CA SER A 149 0.41 -0.70 -1.82
C SER A 149 0.11 -1.78 -0.78
N LEU A 150 -0.09 -3.04 -1.21
CA LEU A 150 -0.33 -4.16 -0.31
C LEU A 150 0.86 -4.41 0.61
N LEU A 151 2.08 -4.46 0.05
CA LEU A 151 3.30 -4.70 0.83
C LEU A 151 3.56 -3.54 1.80
N TYR A 152 3.51 -2.29 1.32
CA TYR A 152 3.76 -1.11 2.14
C TYR A 152 2.77 -1.02 3.31
N ARG A 153 1.48 -1.18 3.02
CA ARG A 153 0.42 -1.17 4.02
C ARG A 153 0.61 -2.28 5.06
N THR A 154 1.00 -3.48 4.64
CA THR A 154 1.27 -4.58 5.56
C THR A 154 2.47 -4.30 6.46
N LEU A 155 3.53 -3.73 5.91
CA LEU A 155 4.68 -3.30 6.70
C LEU A 155 4.28 -2.19 7.68
N ALA A 156 3.55 -1.17 7.23
CA ALA A 156 3.19 0.00 8.04
C ALA A 156 2.21 -0.34 9.18
N LEU A 157 1.18 -1.15 8.90
CA LEU A 157 0.11 -1.40 9.87
C LEU A 157 0.34 -2.64 10.76
N VAL A 158 1.24 -3.57 10.35
CA VAL A 158 1.43 -4.84 11.06
C VAL A 158 2.87 -5.03 11.51
N PHE A 159 3.80 -5.19 10.56
CA PHE A 159 5.15 -5.63 10.91
C PHE A 159 5.96 -4.57 11.64
N TYR A 160 5.86 -3.33 11.22
CA TYR A 160 6.63 -2.25 11.83
C TYR A 160 6.18 -1.92 13.27
N PRO A 161 4.87 -1.79 13.57
CA PRO A 161 4.39 -1.67 14.94
C PRO A 161 4.72 -2.89 15.80
N ALA A 162 4.55 -4.11 15.27
CA ALA A 162 4.87 -5.34 16.00
C ALA A 162 6.37 -5.45 16.30
N PHE A 163 7.23 -5.07 15.36
CA PHE A 163 8.67 -5.03 15.56
C PHE A 163 9.05 -4.00 16.65
N GLY A 164 8.51 -2.78 16.57
CA GLY A 164 8.74 -1.73 17.57
C GLY A 164 8.36 -2.18 18.98
N TYR A 165 7.14 -2.73 19.12
CA TYR A 165 6.66 -3.28 20.38
C TYR A 165 7.52 -4.45 20.88
N GLY A 166 7.94 -5.34 19.99
CA GLY A 166 8.81 -6.48 20.34
C GLY A 166 10.16 -6.05 20.87
N VAL A 167 10.82 -5.08 20.21
CA VAL A 167 12.12 -4.54 20.66
C VAL A 167 11.98 -3.80 21.99
N GLU A 168 10.93 -3.00 22.16
CA GLU A 168 10.68 -2.28 23.41
C GLU A 168 10.46 -3.26 24.57
N LYS A 169 9.62 -4.27 24.40
CA LYS A 169 9.38 -5.30 25.42
C LYS A 169 10.62 -6.13 25.72
N ALA A 170 11.38 -6.53 24.70
CA ALA A 170 12.62 -7.26 24.89
C ALA A 170 13.65 -6.42 25.67
N SER A 171 13.80 -5.13 25.32
CA SER A 171 14.71 -4.22 26.04
C SER A 171 14.27 -4.02 27.49
N LEU A 172 12.98 -3.87 27.74
CA LEU A 172 12.45 -3.74 29.11
C LEU A 172 12.71 -5.01 29.94
N THR A 173 12.50 -6.20 29.34
CA THR A 173 12.77 -7.48 29.99
C THR A 173 14.25 -7.64 30.30
N LEU A 174 15.16 -7.28 29.38
CA LEU A 174 16.60 -7.32 29.58
C LEU A 174 17.06 -6.32 30.66
N TYR A 175 16.41 -5.15 30.74
CA TYR A 175 16.68 -4.17 31.77
C TYR A 175 16.38 -4.72 33.18
N HIS A 176 15.31 -5.50 33.35
CA HIS A 176 14.95 -6.13 34.63
C HIS A 176 15.89 -7.27 35.06
N LEU A 177 16.74 -7.78 34.16
CA LEU A 177 17.76 -8.80 34.52
C LEU A 177 18.98 -8.21 35.25
N GLY A 178 19.08 -6.88 35.33
CA GLY A 178 20.15 -6.18 36.03
C GLY A 178 21.49 -6.14 35.30
N GLU A 179 22.51 -5.60 35.99
CA GLU A 179 23.90 -5.60 35.51
C GLU A 179 24.48 -7.02 35.52
N PRO A 180 25.22 -7.47 34.48
CA PRO A 180 25.87 -6.73 33.39
C PRO A 180 25.07 -6.65 32.08
N VAL A 181 23.84 -7.21 32.00
CA VAL A 181 23.06 -7.31 30.80
C VAL A 181 22.66 -5.93 30.24
N THR A 182 22.40 -4.96 31.14
CA THR A 182 22.02 -3.59 30.76
C THR A 182 23.15 -2.86 30.00
N TYR A 183 24.42 -3.15 30.33
CA TYR A 183 25.57 -2.56 29.61
C TYR A 183 25.60 -2.85 28.13
N VAL A 184 25.07 -4.00 27.72
CA VAL A 184 25.02 -4.40 26.31
C VAL A 184 23.68 -4.04 25.68
N SER A 185 22.56 -4.23 26.40
CA SER A 185 21.21 -4.04 25.84
C SER A 185 20.88 -2.55 25.64
N GLU A 186 21.36 -1.65 26.47
CA GLU A 186 21.05 -0.22 26.37
C GLU A 186 21.67 0.45 25.12
N PRO A 187 22.95 0.27 24.77
CA PRO A 187 23.54 0.78 23.54
C PRO A 187 22.83 0.23 22.30
N VAL A 188 22.49 -1.07 22.32
CA VAL A 188 21.74 -1.71 21.21
C VAL A 188 20.35 -1.09 21.06
N TYR A 189 19.63 -0.91 22.15
CA TYR A 189 18.32 -0.24 22.12
C TYR A 189 18.41 1.20 21.61
N ARG A 190 19.41 1.97 22.07
CA ARG A 190 19.67 3.34 21.58
C ARG A 190 19.94 3.37 20.07
N LEU A 191 20.71 2.40 19.57
CA LEU A 191 20.97 2.27 18.14
C LEU A 191 19.67 1.98 17.35
N PHE A 192 18.85 1.03 17.82
CA PHE A 192 17.55 0.75 17.21
C PHE A 192 16.63 1.97 17.27
N LYS A 193 16.58 2.69 18.38
CA LYS A 193 15.78 3.90 18.55
C LYS A 193 16.22 5.03 17.61
N ALA A 194 17.50 5.16 17.35
CA ALA A 194 18.05 6.18 16.45
C ALA A 194 17.89 5.84 14.96
N THR A 195 17.73 4.54 14.62
CA THR A 195 17.82 4.10 13.21
C THR A 195 16.54 3.49 12.65
N VAL A 196 15.82 2.70 13.45
CA VAL A 196 14.74 1.83 12.97
C VAL A 196 13.44 2.01 13.73
N LEU A 197 13.48 2.26 15.04
CA LEU A 197 12.25 2.33 15.84
C LEU A 197 11.47 3.62 15.57
N PRO A 198 10.13 3.57 15.59
CA PRO A 198 9.31 4.76 15.44
C PRO A 198 9.52 5.73 16.60
N PHE A 199 9.36 7.02 16.34
CA PHE A 199 9.43 8.07 17.34
C PHE A 199 8.44 7.84 18.50
N LYS A 200 7.26 7.31 18.19
CA LYS A 200 6.17 6.98 19.13
C LYS A 200 5.66 5.57 18.86
N PRO A 201 5.23 4.82 19.89
CA PRO A 201 4.56 3.53 19.68
C PRO A 201 3.37 3.67 18.75
N LEU A 202 3.36 2.88 17.67
CA LEU A 202 2.30 2.90 16.66
C LEU A 202 1.27 1.83 16.97
N VAL A 203 -0.01 2.22 16.95
CA VAL A 203 -1.15 1.31 17.12
C VAL A 203 -2.16 1.59 16.01
N TYR A 204 -2.65 0.55 15.35
CA TYR A 204 -3.62 0.68 14.27
C TYR A 204 -4.88 -0.16 14.52
N LEU A 205 -6.00 0.25 13.91
CA LEU A 205 -7.31 -0.41 14.11
C LEU A 205 -7.48 -1.71 13.32
N LEU A 206 -6.76 -1.89 12.19
CA LEU A 206 -6.93 -3.04 11.29
C LEU A 206 -5.69 -3.93 11.12
N PRO A 207 -4.82 -4.15 12.14
CA PRO A 207 -3.62 -4.96 11.96
C PRO A 207 -3.97 -6.41 11.68
N PHE A 208 -4.97 -6.97 12.37
CA PHE A 208 -5.39 -8.36 12.21
C PHE A 208 -5.93 -8.65 10.80
N LEU A 209 -6.85 -7.82 10.29
CA LEU A 209 -7.37 -7.98 8.93
C LEU A 209 -6.25 -7.90 7.89
N THR A 210 -5.33 -6.95 8.06
CA THR A 210 -4.19 -6.78 7.15
C THR A 210 -3.24 -7.99 7.21
N LEU A 211 -2.99 -8.52 8.41
CA LEU A 211 -2.18 -9.73 8.60
C LEU A 211 -2.81 -10.95 7.94
N VAL A 212 -4.12 -11.14 8.11
CA VAL A 212 -4.85 -12.26 7.50
C VAL A 212 -4.80 -12.17 5.97
N LEU A 213 -5.09 -10.99 5.40
CA LEU A 213 -5.04 -10.79 3.95
C LEU A 213 -3.65 -11.06 3.37
N PHE A 214 -2.60 -10.55 3.99
CA PHE A 214 -1.22 -10.80 3.56
C PHE A 214 -0.82 -12.26 3.82
N GLY A 215 -1.24 -12.83 4.93
CA GLY A 215 -1.04 -14.24 5.27
C GLY A 215 -1.63 -15.19 4.22
N LEU A 216 -2.82 -14.86 3.70
CA LEU A 216 -3.43 -15.62 2.59
C LEU A 216 -2.60 -15.52 1.31
N VAL A 217 -2.03 -14.35 1.01
CA VAL A 217 -1.13 -14.17 -0.14
C VAL A 217 0.13 -15.02 0.01
N VAL A 218 0.73 -15.05 1.21
CA VAL A 218 1.91 -15.89 1.51
C VAL A 218 1.53 -17.38 1.52
N ALA A 219 0.39 -17.74 2.11
CA ALA A 219 -0.09 -19.13 2.13
C ALA A 219 -0.32 -19.69 0.72
N ALA A 220 -0.76 -18.86 -0.22
CA ALA A 220 -0.93 -19.26 -1.62
C ALA A 220 0.38 -19.67 -2.31
N GLU A 221 1.55 -19.22 -1.81
CA GLU A 221 2.87 -19.66 -2.27
C GLU A 221 3.12 -21.17 -1.98
N ARG A 222 2.31 -21.79 -1.11
CA ARG A 222 2.36 -23.23 -0.82
C ARG A 222 1.97 -24.08 -2.03
N TRP A 223 1.03 -23.58 -2.85
CA TRP A 223 0.55 -24.30 -4.03
C TRP A 223 1.49 -24.10 -5.22
N ASP A 224 1.75 -22.83 -5.59
CA ASP A 224 2.59 -22.51 -6.75
C ASP A 224 3.52 -21.33 -6.45
N ARG A 225 4.73 -21.37 -7.03
CA ARG A 225 5.70 -20.28 -6.92
C ARG A 225 5.13 -18.99 -7.50
N ARG A 226 5.21 -17.89 -6.73
CA ARG A 226 4.70 -16.58 -7.12
C ARG A 226 3.22 -16.61 -7.55
N PHE A 227 2.41 -17.34 -6.79
CA PHE A 227 0.98 -17.49 -7.07
C PHE A 227 0.30 -16.12 -7.27
N TRP A 228 0.52 -15.19 -6.34
CA TRP A 228 0.00 -13.83 -6.45
C TRP A 228 0.36 -13.17 -7.78
N CYS A 229 1.65 -13.16 -8.14
CA CYS A 229 2.16 -12.53 -9.36
C CYS A 229 1.65 -13.20 -10.65
N ARG A 230 1.35 -14.51 -10.58
CA ARG A 230 0.88 -15.30 -11.73
C ARG A 230 -0.63 -15.20 -11.95
N ALA A 231 -1.40 -15.16 -10.86
CA ALA A 231 -2.85 -15.33 -10.91
C ALA A 231 -3.66 -14.07 -10.57
N ILE A 232 -3.16 -13.20 -9.68
CA ILE A 232 -3.97 -12.11 -9.10
C ILE A 232 -3.42 -10.73 -9.45
N CYS A 233 -2.12 -10.49 -9.40
CA CYS A 233 -1.48 -9.17 -9.47
C CYS A 233 -1.90 -8.33 -10.70
N PRO A 234 -2.65 -7.21 -10.54
CA PRO A 234 -3.09 -6.37 -11.65
C PRO A 234 -1.93 -5.59 -12.29
N LEU A 235 -0.95 -5.12 -11.51
CA LEU A 235 0.27 -4.50 -12.04
C LEU A 235 1.04 -5.50 -12.92
N GLY A 236 1.12 -6.77 -12.49
CA GLY A 236 1.70 -7.85 -13.27
C GLY A 236 0.94 -8.13 -14.58
N ALA A 237 -0.40 -7.99 -14.59
CA ALA A 237 -1.21 -8.08 -15.80
C ALA A 237 -0.98 -6.90 -16.72
N PHE A 238 -0.90 -5.68 -16.19
CA PHE A 238 -0.61 -4.45 -16.94
C PHE A 238 0.73 -4.56 -17.69
N TYR A 239 1.80 -4.90 -16.97
CA TYR A 239 3.10 -5.14 -17.60
C TYR A 239 3.07 -6.30 -18.61
N ALA A 240 2.27 -7.34 -18.40
CA ALA A 240 2.17 -8.45 -19.31
C ALA A 240 1.53 -8.08 -20.65
N LEU A 241 0.53 -7.18 -20.64
CA LEU A 241 -0.09 -6.64 -21.86
C LEU A 241 0.94 -5.89 -22.70
N ILE A 242 1.80 -5.09 -22.09
CA ILE A 242 2.86 -4.31 -22.74
C ILE A 242 4.01 -5.24 -23.20
N ALA A 243 4.46 -6.15 -22.34
CA ALA A 243 5.58 -7.06 -22.61
C ALA A 243 5.32 -8.03 -23.76
N ARG A 244 4.08 -8.21 -24.16
CA ARG A 244 3.74 -8.91 -25.42
C ARG A 244 4.43 -8.29 -26.64
N TYR A 245 4.66 -6.99 -26.60
CA TYR A 245 5.29 -6.22 -27.67
C TYR A 245 6.79 -6.01 -27.45
N SER A 246 7.40 -6.61 -26.41
CA SER A 246 8.81 -6.41 -26.08
C SER A 246 9.74 -6.81 -27.23
N LEU A 247 10.84 -6.06 -27.33
CA LEU A 247 11.87 -6.26 -28.34
C LEU A 247 12.79 -7.44 -27.95
N LEU A 248 13.12 -7.57 -26.67
CA LEU A 248 13.95 -8.67 -26.16
C LEU A 248 13.12 -9.94 -26.02
N ARG A 249 13.51 -10.99 -26.73
CA ARG A 249 12.77 -12.25 -26.78
C ARG A 249 13.66 -13.46 -26.64
N ARG A 250 13.12 -14.50 -26.02
CA ARG A 250 13.73 -15.81 -26.02
C ARG A 250 13.60 -16.44 -27.40
N ARG A 251 14.70 -16.87 -28.00
CA ARG A 251 14.68 -17.69 -29.23
C ARG A 251 14.38 -19.14 -28.84
N PRO A 252 13.43 -19.79 -29.52
CA PRO A 252 13.22 -21.22 -29.35
C PRO A 252 14.45 -21.97 -29.89
N PRO A 253 15.01 -22.91 -29.14
CA PRO A 253 16.12 -23.73 -29.64
C PRO A 253 15.64 -24.67 -30.73
N ILE A 254 16.38 -24.74 -31.84
CA ILE A 254 16.00 -25.52 -33.04
C ILE A 254 16.07 -27.04 -32.79
N LEU A 255 16.77 -27.49 -31.73
CA LEU A 255 17.13 -28.88 -31.50
C LEU A 255 16.71 -29.47 -30.11
N CYS A 256 15.77 -28.86 -29.40
CA CYS A 256 15.25 -29.41 -28.14
C CYS A 256 14.02 -30.28 -28.42
N LYS A 257 14.20 -31.54 -28.85
CA LYS A 257 13.07 -32.41 -29.18
C LYS A 257 12.39 -33.03 -27.94
N ASP A 258 13.16 -33.29 -26.85
CA ASP A 258 12.67 -34.09 -25.72
C ASP A 258 12.94 -33.48 -24.33
N CYS A 259 13.37 -32.22 -24.25
CA CYS A 259 13.68 -31.55 -22.99
C CYS A 259 12.59 -30.59 -22.58
N GLN A 260 11.94 -30.81 -21.44
CA GLN A 260 10.92 -29.91 -20.82
C GLN A 260 11.46 -29.11 -19.63
N ASP A 261 12.75 -29.16 -19.32
CA ASP A 261 13.37 -28.58 -18.13
C ASP A 261 13.10 -27.06 -18.01
N CYS A 262 13.14 -26.32 -19.12
CA CYS A 262 12.83 -24.89 -19.11
C CYS A 262 11.41 -24.57 -18.60
N ALA A 263 10.44 -25.43 -18.88
CA ALA A 263 9.06 -25.26 -18.43
C ALA A 263 8.91 -25.58 -16.93
N ALA A 264 9.57 -26.65 -16.46
CA ALA A 264 9.58 -27.06 -15.06
C ALA A 264 10.33 -26.05 -14.16
N LEU A 265 11.40 -25.46 -14.66
CA LEU A 265 12.22 -24.46 -13.95
C LEU A 265 11.56 -23.06 -13.91
N CYS A 266 10.60 -22.80 -14.79
CA CYS A 266 10.03 -21.47 -14.94
C CYS A 266 9.14 -21.07 -13.77
N LYS A 267 9.62 -20.17 -12.89
CA LYS A 267 8.86 -19.65 -11.75
C LYS A 267 7.53 -18.98 -12.13
N MET A 268 7.42 -18.44 -13.35
CA MET A 268 6.24 -17.74 -13.82
C MET A 268 5.31 -18.60 -14.69
N GLY A 269 5.71 -19.84 -14.99
CA GLY A 269 4.97 -20.70 -15.91
C GLY A 269 4.82 -20.07 -17.31
N ALA A 270 5.86 -19.40 -17.81
CA ALA A 270 5.86 -18.69 -19.09
C ALA A 270 5.95 -19.62 -20.32
N PHE A 271 5.44 -20.85 -20.19
CA PHE A 271 5.37 -21.82 -21.26
C PHE A 271 3.94 -22.36 -21.37
N LYS A 272 3.42 -22.47 -22.61
CA LYS A 272 2.24 -23.30 -22.92
C LYS A 272 2.73 -24.74 -23.10
N GLU A 273 2.01 -25.69 -22.54
CA GLU A 273 2.15 -27.10 -22.95
C GLU A 273 1.75 -27.19 -24.42
N GLY A 274 2.55 -27.92 -25.19
CA GLY A 274 2.14 -28.28 -26.53
C GLY A 274 0.80 -28.98 -26.43
N GLN A 275 -0.20 -28.53 -27.19
CA GLN A 275 -1.37 -29.36 -27.43
C GLN A 275 -0.82 -30.67 -28.00
N GLU A 276 -1.19 -31.79 -27.39
CA GLU A 276 -1.16 -33.06 -28.11
C GLU A 276 -1.95 -32.79 -29.37
N ALA A 277 -1.23 -32.55 -30.46
CA ALA A 277 -1.87 -32.35 -31.74
C ALA A 277 -2.57 -33.68 -32.09
N GLU A 278 -3.86 -33.65 -32.23
CA GLU A 278 -4.56 -34.60 -33.11
C GLU A 278 -3.92 -34.45 -34.49
N VAL A 279 -3.01 -35.34 -34.79
CA VAL A 279 -2.02 -35.15 -35.85
C VAL A 279 -2.27 -36.07 -37.00
N SER A 280 -2.68 -35.45 -38.06
CA SER A 280 -2.47 -36.00 -39.41
C SER A 280 -1.07 -35.66 -40.00
N ASN A 281 -0.25 -34.79 -39.34
CA ASN A 281 1.13 -34.53 -39.79
C ASN A 281 1.99 -33.83 -38.71
N PRO A 282 2.90 -34.53 -37.97
CA PRO A 282 3.73 -33.95 -36.93
C PRO A 282 4.93 -33.23 -37.55
N SER A 283 4.81 -31.90 -37.74
CA SER A 283 6.03 -31.14 -37.97
C SER A 283 6.80 -30.98 -36.65
N PRO A 284 8.17 -31.15 -36.63
CA PRO A 284 8.98 -31.09 -35.42
C PRO A 284 8.89 -29.79 -34.64
N ARG A 285 8.34 -28.70 -35.22
CA ARG A 285 8.14 -27.39 -34.60
C ARG A 285 6.92 -27.33 -33.66
N ASN A 286 5.94 -28.23 -33.78
CA ASN A 286 4.70 -28.18 -33.00
C ASN A 286 4.79 -28.86 -31.63
N GLN A 287 5.87 -29.57 -31.32
CA GLN A 287 6.06 -30.30 -30.07
C GLN A 287 6.78 -29.51 -28.98
N LEU A 288 7.36 -28.34 -29.31
CA LEU A 288 8.09 -27.53 -28.33
C LEU A 288 7.11 -26.63 -27.55
N PRO A 289 7.25 -26.57 -26.21
CA PRO A 289 6.42 -25.69 -25.40
C PRO A 289 6.61 -24.22 -25.81
N GLN A 290 5.51 -23.58 -26.22
CA GLN A 290 5.53 -22.21 -26.70
C GLN A 290 5.83 -21.22 -25.57
N HIS A 291 6.90 -20.44 -25.71
CA HIS A 291 7.28 -19.41 -24.74
C HIS A 291 6.35 -18.18 -24.85
N LEU A 292 5.79 -17.77 -23.72
CA LEU A 292 4.93 -16.58 -23.57
C LEU A 292 5.76 -15.40 -23.09
N ALA A 293 6.12 -14.49 -23.99
CA ALA A 293 6.87 -13.28 -23.63
C ALA A 293 6.10 -12.40 -22.61
N SER A 294 4.77 -12.37 -22.68
CA SER A 294 3.90 -11.68 -21.74
C SER A 294 4.03 -12.16 -20.29
N GLU A 295 4.43 -13.41 -20.07
CA GLU A 295 4.58 -13.97 -18.72
C GLU A 295 6.05 -14.04 -18.26
N CYS A 296 6.99 -13.79 -19.15
CA CYS A 296 8.41 -13.88 -18.85
C CYS A 296 8.90 -12.65 -18.07
N GLN A 297 9.45 -12.85 -16.88
CA GLN A 297 10.04 -11.78 -16.03
C GLN A 297 11.56 -11.65 -16.21
N LEU A 298 12.15 -12.21 -17.27
CA LEU A 298 13.60 -12.21 -17.54
C LEU A 298 14.44 -12.70 -16.36
N CYS A 299 14.02 -13.80 -15.72
CA CYS A 299 14.78 -14.36 -14.60
C CYS A 299 16.05 -15.13 -15.03
N LEU A 300 16.21 -15.41 -16.30
CA LEU A 300 17.33 -16.05 -16.98
C LEU A 300 17.70 -17.47 -16.48
N ARG A 301 16.92 -18.06 -15.56
CA ARG A 301 17.18 -19.42 -15.06
C ARG A 301 17.16 -20.47 -16.16
N CYS A 302 16.26 -20.35 -17.13
CA CYS A 302 16.21 -21.28 -18.27
C CYS A 302 17.45 -21.20 -19.18
N GLN A 303 18.21 -20.13 -19.13
CA GLN A 303 19.49 -19.98 -19.83
C GLN A 303 20.64 -20.60 -19.03
N GLU A 304 20.63 -20.43 -17.70
CA GLU A 304 21.66 -20.93 -16.81
C GLU A 304 21.62 -22.46 -16.67
N GLU A 305 20.43 -23.00 -16.44
CA GLU A 305 20.24 -24.44 -16.19
C GLU A 305 20.09 -25.26 -17.49
N CYS A 306 20.38 -24.63 -18.65
CA CYS A 306 20.39 -25.33 -19.93
C CYS A 306 21.76 -25.98 -20.20
N ASP A 307 21.91 -27.24 -19.87
CA ASP A 307 23.16 -28.02 -20.07
C ASP A 307 23.68 -27.98 -21.51
N LYS A 308 22.78 -27.77 -22.48
CA LYS A 308 23.09 -27.72 -23.91
C LYS A 308 23.38 -26.31 -24.43
N GLY A 309 23.38 -25.27 -23.56
CA GLY A 309 23.66 -23.88 -23.95
C GLY A 309 22.74 -23.27 -25.05
N ARG A 310 21.57 -23.88 -25.28
CA ARG A 310 20.72 -23.58 -26.46
C ARG A 310 19.75 -22.44 -26.28
N VAL A 311 19.58 -21.91 -25.05
CA VAL A 311 18.66 -20.82 -24.76
C VAL A 311 19.39 -19.49 -24.94
N SER A 312 18.86 -18.66 -25.85
CA SER A 312 19.37 -17.29 -26.05
C SER A 312 18.24 -16.28 -26.05
N PHE A 313 18.58 -15.05 -25.64
CA PHE A 313 17.69 -13.90 -25.74
C PHE A 313 18.26 -12.95 -26.78
N THR A 314 17.42 -12.47 -27.70
CA THR A 314 17.84 -11.59 -28.79
C THR A 314 16.81 -10.48 -29.01
N PHE A 315 17.27 -9.32 -29.42
CA PHE A 315 16.41 -8.25 -29.87
C PHE A 315 15.91 -8.54 -31.30
N GLY A 316 14.63 -8.34 -31.54
CA GLY A 316 14.06 -8.54 -32.88
C GLY A 316 12.54 -8.33 -32.94
N LEU A 317 12.08 -7.79 -34.05
CA LEU A 317 10.67 -7.51 -34.34
C LEU A 317 9.96 -8.69 -35.02
N LYS A 318 10.71 -9.59 -35.69
CA LYS A 318 10.18 -10.59 -36.66
C LYS A 318 9.74 -11.93 -36.05
N THR A 319 9.74 -12.10 -34.71
CA THR A 319 9.28 -13.36 -34.12
C THR A 319 7.75 -13.41 -33.98
N PRO A 320 7.09 -14.55 -34.33
CA PRO A 320 5.65 -14.71 -34.16
C PRO A 320 5.24 -14.43 -32.72
N ARG A 321 4.22 -13.61 -32.54
CA ARG A 321 3.67 -13.26 -31.22
C ARG A 321 2.68 -14.33 -30.79
N ALA A 322 2.92 -14.98 -29.66
CA ALA A 322 1.90 -15.84 -29.06
C ALA A 322 0.65 -15.00 -28.74
N PRO A 323 -0.54 -15.39 -29.20
CA PRO A 323 -1.76 -14.68 -28.87
C PRO A 323 -1.99 -14.72 -27.36
N LEU A 324 -2.47 -13.60 -26.80
CA LEU A 324 -3.04 -13.60 -25.44
C LEU A 324 -4.34 -14.40 -25.53
N ASP A 325 -4.37 -15.51 -24.83
CA ASP A 325 -5.52 -16.39 -24.77
C ASP A 325 -6.54 -15.84 -23.76
N LEU A 326 -7.18 -14.72 -24.10
CA LEU A 326 -8.25 -14.10 -23.35
C LEU A 326 -9.58 -14.40 -24.05
N GLY A 327 -10.50 -15.03 -23.35
CA GLY A 327 -11.85 -15.23 -23.85
C GLY A 327 -12.59 -13.89 -24.03
N ARG A 328 -13.06 -13.59 -25.23
CA ARG A 328 -13.81 -12.33 -25.51
C ARG A 328 -15.00 -12.16 -24.55
N ARG A 329 -15.77 -13.22 -24.32
CA ARG A 329 -16.87 -13.22 -23.33
C ARG A 329 -16.40 -12.81 -21.94
N GLN A 330 -15.33 -13.40 -21.46
CA GLN A 330 -14.80 -13.15 -20.09
C GLN A 330 -14.26 -11.74 -19.93
N VAL A 331 -13.69 -11.13 -20.96
CA VAL A 331 -13.30 -9.71 -20.93
C VAL A 331 -14.56 -8.83 -20.85
N ILE A 332 -15.57 -9.09 -21.68
CA ILE A 332 -16.82 -8.34 -21.66
C ILE A 332 -17.52 -8.50 -20.31
N THR A 333 -17.59 -9.72 -19.76
CA THR A 333 -18.20 -9.94 -18.44
C THR A 333 -17.41 -9.26 -17.32
N SER A 334 -16.08 -9.17 -17.42
CA SER A 334 -15.26 -8.46 -16.42
C SER A 334 -15.51 -6.95 -16.44
N VAL A 335 -15.63 -6.37 -17.63
CA VAL A 335 -15.99 -4.96 -17.82
C VAL A 335 -17.41 -4.72 -17.30
N ALA A 336 -18.38 -5.55 -17.70
CA ALA A 336 -19.76 -5.44 -17.23
C ALA A 336 -19.87 -5.58 -15.70
N ALA A 337 -19.11 -6.51 -15.11
CA ALA A 337 -19.02 -6.67 -13.64
C ALA A 337 -18.42 -5.43 -12.98
N GLY A 338 -17.41 -4.79 -13.59
CA GLY A 338 -16.84 -3.53 -13.12
C GLY A 338 -17.87 -2.40 -13.10
N VAL A 339 -18.67 -2.27 -14.17
CA VAL A 339 -19.78 -1.30 -14.22
C VAL A 339 -20.85 -1.61 -13.17
N ALA A 340 -21.28 -2.87 -13.06
CA ALA A 340 -22.33 -3.30 -12.13
C ALA A 340 -21.90 -3.17 -10.65
N MET A 341 -20.60 -3.29 -10.36
CA MET A 341 -20.07 -3.12 -8.99
C MET A 341 -20.22 -1.68 -8.50
N VAL A 342 -20.15 -0.68 -9.37
CA VAL A 342 -20.23 0.75 -9.00
C VAL A 342 -21.52 1.07 -8.24
N PRO A 343 -22.73 0.81 -8.77
CA PRO A 343 -23.95 1.07 -8.01
C PRO A 343 -24.05 0.19 -6.76
N LEU A 344 -23.63 -1.08 -6.80
CA LEU A 344 -23.67 -1.98 -5.63
C LEU A 344 -22.85 -1.44 -4.46
N VAL A 345 -21.66 -0.92 -4.71
CA VAL A 345 -20.79 -0.35 -3.69
C VAL A 345 -21.34 1.01 -3.21
N ARG A 346 -21.81 1.86 -4.15
CA ARG A 346 -22.36 3.19 -3.84
C ARG A 346 -23.74 3.15 -3.19
N LEU A 347 -24.61 2.20 -3.51
CA LEU A 347 -25.89 2.04 -2.81
C LEU A 347 -25.67 1.85 -1.31
N GLY A 348 -24.64 1.13 -0.92
CA GLY A 348 -24.23 1.00 0.49
C GLY A 348 -23.75 2.32 1.09
N SER A 349 -23.13 3.21 0.33
CA SER A 349 -22.66 4.52 0.80
C SER A 349 -23.74 5.61 0.72
N LEU A 350 -24.61 5.58 -0.30
CA LEU A 350 -25.73 6.52 -0.46
C LEU A 350 -26.82 6.29 0.61
N ALA A 351 -27.03 5.05 1.05
CA ALA A 351 -27.96 4.73 2.11
C ALA A 351 -27.46 5.13 3.51
N ARG A 352 -26.17 5.41 3.66
CA ARG A 352 -25.56 5.90 4.90
C ARG A 352 -25.19 7.36 4.73
N ARG A 353 -25.75 8.24 5.58
CA ARG A 353 -25.18 9.57 5.77
C ARG A 353 -23.70 9.39 6.17
N PRO A 354 -22.76 10.22 5.63
CA PRO A 354 -21.38 10.19 6.09
C PRO A 354 -21.37 10.24 7.62
N GLU A 355 -20.62 9.33 8.25
CA GLU A 355 -20.54 9.32 9.71
C GLU A 355 -20.04 10.69 10.19
N GLU A 356 -20.73 11.30 11.14
CA GLU A 356 -20.41 12.65 11.67
C GLU A 356 -18.94 12.72 12.16
N PHE A 357 -18.36 11.59 12.51
CA PHE A 357 -16.99 11.45 13.04
C PHE A 357 -15.98 10.98 11.99
N LEU A 358 -16.34 10.95 10.71
CA LEU A 358 -15.42 10.64 9.62
C LEU A 358 -14.61 11.89 9.24
N ILE A 359 -13.49 12.11 9.92
CA ILE A 359 -12.61 13.24 9.69
C ILE A 359 -11.50 12.81 8.74
N ARG A 360 -11.36 13.50 7.60
CA ARG A 360 -10.30 13.26 6.63
C ARG A 360 -9.03 14.04 6.99
N PRO A 361 -7.84 13.62 6.47
CA PRO A 361 -6.60 14.37 6.64
C PRO A 361 -6.71 15.80 6.12
N PRO A 362 -5.88 16.75 6.61
CA PRO A 362 -5.91 18.13 6.16
C PRO A 362 -5.68 18.28 4.66
N GLY A 363 -6.53 19.05 4.02
CA GLY A 363 -6.51 19.29 2.57
C GLY A 363 -7.07 18.13 1.72
N ALA A 364 -7.60 17.07 2.34
CA ALA A 364 -8.31 16.05 1.58
C ALA A 364 -9.45 16.67 0.79
N GLN A 365 -9.54 16.31 -0.49
CA GLN A 365 -10.59 16.76 -1.40
C GLN A 365 -11.98 16.31 -0.90
N GLU A 366 -13.04 16.73 -1.59
CA GLU A 366 -14.39 16.19 -1.32
C GLU A 366 -14.37 14.65 -1.34
N GLU A 367 -15.22 14.03 -0.54
CA GLU A 367 -15.19 12.58 -0.29
C GLU A 367 -15.14 11.74 -1.56
N GLY A 368 -15.96 12.08 -2.57
CA GLY A 368 -15.98 11.36 -3.85
C GLY A 368 -14.66 11.46 -4.61
N GLU A 369 -14.08 12.62 -4.67
CA GLU A 369 -12.80 12.88 -5.33
C GLU A 369 -11.64 12.27 -4.54
N PHE A 370 -11.67 12.39 -3.22
CA PHE A 370 -10.70 11.76 -2.33
C PHE A 370 -10.65 10.24 -2.51
N LEU A 371 -11.83 9.57 -2.53
CA LEU A 371 -11.93 8.14 -2.72
C LEU A 371 -11.49 7.70 -4.13
N ALA A 372 -11.76 8.52 -5.15
CA ALA A 372 -11.34 8.28 -6.52
C ALA A 372 -9.81 8.34 -6.69
N ARG A 373 -9.12 9.19 -5.95
CA ARG A 373 -7.66 9.37 -6.02
C ARG A 373 -6.89 8.46 -5.09
N CYS A 374 -7.45 8.14 -3.91
CA CYS A 374 -6.71 7.41 -2.88
C CYS A 374 -6.41 5.97 -3.29
N VAL A 375 -5.13 5.62 -3.40
CA VAL A 375 -4.64 4.27 -3.70
C VAL A 375 -4.39 3.43 -2.44
N ARG A 376 -4.79 3.89 -1.27
CA ARG A 376 -4.77 3.12 -0.01
C ARG A 376 -3.40 2.54 0.34
N CYS A 377 -2.32 3.21 -0.04
CA CYS A 377 -0.96 2.75 0.20
C CYS A 377 -0.58 2.71 1.69
N GLY A 378 -1.13 3.63 2.50
CA GLY A 378 -0.85 3.70 3.93
C GLY A 378 0.31 4.62 4.31
N GLU A 379 0.97 5.31 3.37
CA GLU A 379 2.09 6.21 3.65
C GLU A 379 1.71 7.34 4.60
N CYS A 380 0.56 7.98 4.37
CA CYS A 380 0.06 9.06 5.23
C CYS A 380 -0.21 8.59 6.68
N MET A 381 -0.61 7.33 6.86
CA MET A 381 -0.77 6.75 8.20
C MET A 381 0.57 6.48 8.87
N LYS A 382 1.55 5.98 8.12
CA LYS A 382 2.91 5.70 8.61
C LYS A 382 3.62 6.97 9.06
N VAL A 383 3.53 8.05 8.27
CA VAL A 383 4.24 9.32 8.55
C VAL A 383 3.55 10.17 9.62
N CYS A 384 2.34 9.81 10.04
CA CYS A 384 1.57 10.59 11.01
C CYS A 384 2.25 10.63 12.38
N LEU A 385 2.79 11.80 12.75
CA LEU A 385 3.55 12.02 13.98
C LEU A 385 2.82 11.57 15.24
N THR A 386 1.51 11.77 15.30
CA THR A 386 0.69 11.49 16.48
C THR A 386 -0.01 10.13 16.40
N ASN A 387 0.17 9.39 15.30
CA ASN A 387 -0.57 8.15 14.99
C ASN A 387 -2.11 8.36 14.91
N GLY A 388 -2.56 9.60 14.68
CA GLY A 388 -3.98 9.93 14.59
C GLY A 388 -4.65 9.45 13.31
N LEU A 389 -3.90 9.26 12.21
CA LEU A 389 -4.43 8.74 10.95
C LEU A 389 -4.54 7.22 11.01
N GLN A 390 -5.77 6.72 10.90
CA GLN A 390 -6.13 5.33 11.03
C GLN A 390 -6.84 4.83 9.76
N PRO A 391 -6.72 3.53 9.41
CA PRO A 391 -7.45 2.96 8.30
C PRO A 391 -8.95 2.88 8.59
N VAL A 392 -9.77 3.22 7.59
CA VAL A 392 -11.23 3.02 7.60
C VAL A 392 -11.56 1.55 7.34
N LEU A 393 -12.56 1.01 8.04
CA LEU A 393 -13.14 -0.31 7.75
C LEU A 393 -14.50 -0.18 7.03
N TRP A 394 -15.49 0.40 7.67
CA TRP A 394 -16.86 0.52 7.15
C TRP A 394 -17.41 1.94 7.19
N GLU A 395 -16.75 2.85 7.88
CA GLU A 395 -17.23 4.19 8.24
C GLU A 395 -17.43 5.10 7.01
N ALA A 396 -16.70 4.81 5.93
CA ALA A 396 -16.84 5.51 4.65
C ALA A 396 -17.47 4.61 3.55
N GLY A 397 -18.10 3.49 3.93
CA GLY A 397 -18.57 2.49 2.97
C GLY A 397 -17.47 1.53 2.52
N LEU A 398 -17.82 0.61 1.61
CA LEU A 398 -16.88 -0.38 1.06
C LEU A 398 -15.79 0.28 0.18
N ASP A 399 -16.13 1.36 -0.49
CA ASP A 399 -15.22 2.17 -1.29
C ASP A 399 -14.23 2.97 -0.44
N GLY A 400 -14.50 3.15 0.86
CA GLY A 400 -13.60 3.77 1.81
C GLY A 400 -12.59 2.83 2.49
N LEU A 401 -12.68 1.51 2.28
CA LEU A 401 -11.83 0.53 2.95
C LEU A 401 -10.32 0.87 2.81
N TYR A 402 -9.60 0.87 3.95
CA TYR A 402 -8.19 1.26 4.07
C TYR A 402 -7.86 2.72 3.69
N THR A 403 -8.82 3.58 3.44
CA THR A 403 -8.53 5.01 3.31
C THR A 403 -8.24 5.65 4.67
N PRO A 404 -7.40 6.69 4.77
CA PRO A 404 -7.07 7.30 6.06
C PRO A 404 -8.22 8.14 6.62
N ARG A 405 -8.44 8.04 7.93
CA ARG A 405 -9.25 8.96 8.73
C ARG A 405 -8.50 9.39 9.98
N LEU A 406 -8.79 10.55 10.48
CA LEU A 406 -8.32 11.00 11.78
C LEU A 406 -9.21 10.40 12.88
N VAL A 407 -8.60 9.75 13.86
CA VAL A 407 -9.25 9.21 15.06
C VAL A 407 -8.67 9.94 16.27
N PRO A 408 -9.30 11.05 16.73
CA PRO A 408 -8.72 11.93 17.72
C PRO A 408 -8.37 11.24 19.03
N ARG A 409 -9.14 10.23 19.42
CA ARG A 409 -8.88 9.47 20.66
C ARG A 409 -7.54 8.70 20.61
N MET A 410 -7.08 8.29 19.43
CA MET A 410 -5.79 7.61 19.24
C MET A 410 -4.65 8.60 19.04
N GLY A 411 -4.91 9.71 18.35
CA GLY A 411 -3.95 10.76 18.09
C GLY A 411 -4.59 11.91 17.33
N TYR A 412 -4.03 13.07 17.35
CA TYR A 412 -4.57 14.31 16.81
C TYR A 412 -3.80 14.81 15.58
N CYS A 413 -4.33 15.77 14.86
CA CYS A 413 -3.60 16.46 13.79
C CYS A 413 -2.68 17.52 14.41
N ALA A 414 -1.38 17.27 14.46
CA ALA A 414 -0.40 18.22 15.01
C ALA A 414 -0.43 19.54 14.21
N TYR A 415 -0.50 20.68 14.90
CA TYR A 415 -0.64 22.00 14.31
C TYR A 415 0.53 22.36 13.38
N SER A 416 1.75 21.99 13.78
CA SER A 416 3.01 22.24 13.08
C SER A 416 3.41 21.10 12.12
N CYS A 417 2.48 20.27 11.59
CA CYS A 417 2.81 19.13 10.74
C CYS A 417 1.92 19.09 9.48
N ASN A 418 2.54 18.90 8.30
CA ASN A 418 1.87 18.75 7.00
C ASN A 418 2.35 17.51 6.22
N LEU A 419 3.00 16.55 6.87
CA LEU A 419 3.72 15.44 6.24
C LEU A 419 2.81 14.50 5.43
N CYS A 420 1.53 14.32 5.84
CA CYS A 420 0.60 13.43 5.13
C CYS A 420 0.37 13.83 3.66
N GLY A 421 0.39 15.13 3.35
CA GLY A 421 0.31 15.63 1.98
C GLY A 421 1.62 15.47 1.21
N GLN A 422 2.77 15.51 1.89
CA GLN A 422 4.08 15.37 1.24
C GLN A 422 4.33 13.95 0.71
N VAL A 423 3.77 12.94 1.38
CA VAL A 423 3.95 11.52 1.01
C VAL A 423 2.85 10.98 0.10
N CYS A 424 1.80 11.75 -0.20
CA CYS A 424 0.69 11.24 -1.00
C CYS A 424 1.03 11.15 -2.49
N PRO A 425 1.24 9.95 -3.07
CA PRO A 425 1.72 9.82 -4.45
C PRO A 425 0.70 10.26 -5.50
N THR A 426 -0.60 10.26 -5.16
CA THR A 426 -1.69 10.56 -6.09
C THR A 426 -2.32 11.94 -5.87
N GLY A 427 -1.84 12.70 -4.88
CA GLY A 427 -2.43 13.99 -4.53
C GLY A 427 -3.85 13.92 -3.99
N ALA A 428 -4.31 12.74 -3.52
CA ALA A 428 -5.58 12.62 -2.78
C ALA A 428 -5.56 13.48 -1.50
N ILE A 429 -4.38 13.64 -0.91
CA ILE A 429 -4.05 14.64 0.10
C ILE A 429 -3.03 15.56 -0.56
N PRO A 430 -3.39 16.79 -0.95
CA PRO A 430 -2.48 17.72 -1.59
C PRO A 430 -1.36 18.15 -0.64
N ARG A 431 -0.22 18.49 -1.21
CA ARG A 431 0.88 19.08 -0.47
C ARG A 431 0.53 20.54 -0.14
N LEU A 432 0.26 20.82 1.12
CA LEU A 432 -0.02 22.15 1.62
C LEU A 432 1.23 22.73 2.30
N GLU A 433 1.46 24.01 2.12
CA GLU A 433 2.39 24.77 2.97
C GLU A 433 1.84 24.80 4.40
N LEU A 434 2.73 24.90 5.39
CA LEU A 434 2.34 24.76 6.79
C LEU A 434 1.32 25.83 7.22
N GLU A 435 1.52 27.05 6.79
CA GLU A 435 0.61 28.17 7.08
C GLU A 435 -0.81 27.93 6.51
N VAL A 436 -0.88 27.43 5.28
CA VAL A 436 -2.17 27.08 4.65
C VAL A 436 -2.84 25.94 5.41
N LYS A 437 -2.07 24.89 5.76
CA LYS A 437 -2.56 23.75 6.52
C LYS A 437 -3.12 24.13 7.88
N GLN A 438 -2.53 25.09 8.55
CA GLN A 438 -2.96 25.59 9.88
C GLN A 438 -4.35 26.23 9.86
N ASN A 439 -4.78 26.72 8.69
CA ASN A 439 -6.09 27.32 8.48
C ASN A 439 -7.15 26.34 7.91
N VAL A 440 -6.76 25.10 7.57
CA VAL A 440 -7.70 24.10 7.06
C VAL A 440 -8.61 23.58 8.18
N ILE A 441 -9.92 23.73 7.98
CA ILE A 441 -10.93 23.24 8.91
C ILE A 441 -11.24 21.76 8.62
N LEU A 442 -10.84 20.88 9.55
CA LEU A 442 -11.11 19.43 9.46
C LEU A 442 -12.50 19.07 10.02
N GLY A 443 -12.96 19.86 10.96
CA GLY A 443 -14.20 19.66 11.68
C GLY A 443 -14.39 20.70 12.78
N THR A 444 -15.40 20.50 13.61
CA THR A 444 -15.68 21.37 14.75
C THR A 444 -15.83 20.53 16.02
N ALA A 445 -15.16 20.93 17.09
CA ALA A 445 -15.30 20.28 18.38
C ALA A 445 -16.68 20.61 19.00
N THR A 446 -17.30 19.62 19.62
CA THR A 446 -18.57 19.77 20.36
C THR A 446 -18.44 19.14 21.73
N ILE A 447 -18.99 19.80 22.76
CA ILE A 447 -18.94 19.34 24.14
C ILE A 447 -20.24 18.63 24.49
N ASN A 448 -20.12 17.39 24.95
CA ASN A 448 -21.22 16.67 25.58
C ASN A 448 -21.29 17.08 27.06
N ARG A 449 -22.25 17.92 27.38
CA ARG A 449 -22.41 18.48 28.75
C ARG A 449 -22.73 17.39 29.79
N SER A 450 -23.37 16.28 29.41
CA SER A 450 -23.69 15.18 30.32
C SER A 450 -22.48 14.29 30.68
N ARG A 451 -21.30 14.56 30.11
CA ARG A 451 -20.06 13.81 30.38
C ARG A 451 -18.91 14.70 30.82
N CYS A 452 -19.03 16.01 30.61
CA CYS A 452 -17.95 16.97 30.87
C CYS A 452 -17.87 17.30 32.35
N ILE A 453 -16.74 17.05 33.00
CA ILE A 453 -16.49 17.21 34.43
C ILE A 453 -17.03 18.53 35.00
N PRO A 454 -16.72 19.74 34.43
CA PRO A 454 -17.29 20.98 34.93
C PRO A 454 -18.82 21.05 34.92
N TYR A 455 -19.47 20.39 33.97
CA TYR A 455 -20.94 20.39 33.86
C TYR A 455 -21.62 19.35 34.74
N THR A 456 -20.93 18.22 35.05
CA THR A 456 -21.54 17.07 35.76
C THR A 456 -21.14 17.01 37.24
N GLU A 457 -19.89 17.39 37.55
CA GLU A 457 -19.32 17.21 38.89
C GLU A 457 -19.07 18.55 39.58
N GLY A 458 -19.22 19.67 38.85
CA GLY A 458 -18.93 21.00 39.39
C GLY A 458 -17.44 21.23 39.69
N ALA A 459 -16.54 20.46 39.06
CA ALA A 459 -15.11 20.61 39.28
C ALA A 459 -14.42 21.30 38.09
N ASP A 460 -13.49 22.20 38.34
CA ASP A 460 -12.77 22.89 37.26
C ASP A 460 -11.93 21.90 36.45
N CYS A 461 -12.02 22.00 35.13
CA CYS A 461 -11.19 21.25 34.18
C CYS A 461 -10.82 22.14 32.98
N LEU A 462 -9.52 22.42 32.82
CA LEU A 462 -8.96 23.31 31.81
C LEU A 462 -8.26 22.58 30.66
N VAL A 463 -8.16 21.25 30.72
CA VAL A 463 -7.31 20.42 29.86
C VAL A 463 -7.53 20.66 28.37
N CYS A 464 -8.78 20.74 27.92
CA CYS A 464 -9.11 20.93 26.50
C CYS A 464 -8.71 22.32 25.98
N GLU A 465 -8.77 23.36 26.81
CA GLU A 465 -8.35 24.73 26.47
C GLU A 465 -6.82 24.82 26.46
N GLU A 466 -6.14 24.31 27.48
CA GLU A 466 -4.68 24.37 27.59
C GLU A 466 -4.00 23.76 26.35
N HIS A 467 -4.54 22.67 25.83
CA HIS A 467 -4.02 21.97 24.67
C HIS A 467 -4.56 22.47 23.32
N CYS A 468 -5.39 23.50 23.31
CA CYS A 468 -5.87 24.09 22.05
C CYS A 468 -4.73 24.86 21.36
N PRO A 469 -4.28 24.45 20.14
CA PRO A 469 -3.08 25.03 19.51
C PRO A 469 -3.36 26.34 18.77
N VAL A 470 -4.63 26.71 18.52
CA VAL A 470 -4.98 27.92 17.77
C VAL A 470 -4.86 29.17 18.63
N SER A 471 -4.46 30.29 18.02
CA SER A 471 -4.39 31.59 18.68
C SER A 471 -5.20 32.63 17.88
N PRO A 472 -6.19 33.30 18.49
CA PRO A 472 -6.71 33.09 19.86
C PRO A 472 -7.40 31.72 19.99
N LYS A 473 -7.40 31.16 21.22
CA LYS A 473 -7.90 29.81 21.48
C LYS A 473 -9.37 29.63 21.08
N ALA A 474 -9.69 28.46 20.50
CA ALA A 474 -11.04 28.10 20.10
C ALA A 474 -11.90 27.61 21.28
N ILE A 475 -11.30 27.33 22.43
CA ILE A 475 -12.01 26.93 23.64
C ILE A 475 -11.86 28.06 24.65
N THR A 476 -12.98 28.55 25.16
CA THR A 476 -13.09 29.64 26.16
C THR A 476 -13.91 29.14 27.33
N PHE A 477 -13.98 29.93 28.41
CA PHE A 477 -14.75 29.57 29.60
C PHE A 477 -15.82 30.61 29.90
N ASN A 478 -17.01 30.13 30.25
CA ASN A 478 -18.05 30.92 30.89
C ASN A 478 -18.10 30.54 32.36
N MET A 479 -18.17 31.53 33.22
CA MET A 479 -18.39 31.32 34.66
C MET A 479 -19.85 31.05 34.91
N ALA A 480 -20.19 29.95 35.57
CA ALA A 480 -21.54 29.61 35.96
C ALA A 480 -21.61 28.87 37.28
N GLU A 481 -22.67 29.03 38.02
CA GLU A 481 -22.96 28.24 39.21
C GLU A 481 -23.50 26.86 38.81
N VAL A 482 -22.82 25.81 39.22
CA VAL A 482 -23.22 24.41 38.96
C VAL A 482 -23.31 23.69 40.31
N PRO A 483 -24.27 22.79 40.54
CA PRO A 483 -24.29 21.96 41.72
C PRO A 483 -23.12 20.97 41.70
N ASP A 484 -22.37 20.89 42.83
CA ASP A 484 -21.35 19.87 43.04
C ASP A 484 -22.01 18.50 43.30
N LEU A 485 -21.18 17.44 43.47
CA LEU A 485 -21.65 16.10 43.81
C LEU A 485 -22.42 16.02 45.15
N HIS A 486 -22.34 17.06 45.96
CA HIS A 486 -23.04 17.20 47.25
C HIS A 486 -24.24 18.16 47.17
N GLY A 487 -24.60 18.65 45.96
CA GLY A 487 -25.73 19.58 45.74
C GLY A 487 -25.43 21.04 46.10
N ARG A 488 -24.21 21.42 46.46
CA ARG A 488 -23.82 22.80 46.75
C ARG A 488 -23.53 23.54 45.47
N LYS A 489 -24.04 24.77 45.32
CA LYS A 489 -23.75 25.63 44.19
C LYS A 489 -22.32 26.19 44.30
N ILE A 490 -21.50 25.86 43.32
CA ILE A 490 -20.14 26.39 43.22
C ILE A 490 -19.93 27.04 41.84
N LEU A 491 -19.11 28.09 41.85
CA LEU A 491 -18.78 28.84 40.64
C LEU A 491 -17.67 28.08 39.89
N VAL A 492 -17.97 27.61 38.68
CA VAL A 492 -17.09 26.77 37.88
C VAL A 492 -16.85 27.35 36.49
N LYS A 493 -15.70 27.13 35.93
CA LYS A 493 -15.31 27.45 34.56
C LYS A 493 -15.89 26.44 33.60
N LEU A 494 -16.98 26.76 32.93
CA LEU A 494 -17.60 25.90 31.92
C LEU A 494 -16.94 26.09 30.55
N PRO A 495 -16.34 25.07 29.94
CA PRO A 495 -15.71 25.19 28.63
C PRO A 495 -16.76 25.37 27.54
N VAL A 496 -16.50 26.31 26.60
CA VAL A 496 -17.32 26.59 25.43
C VAL A 496 -16.43 26.61 24.19
N VAL A 497 -16.85 25.93 23.14
CA VAL A 497 -16.15 25.94 21.85
C VAL A 497 -16.59 27.11 21.02
N GLN A 498 -15.66 27.87 20.45
CA GLN A 498 -15.87 28.92 19.45
C GLN A 498 -15.72 28.30 18.06
N PRO A 499 -16.82 28.04 17.32
CA PRO A 499 -16.78 27.32 16.05
C PRO A 499 -15.92 28.01 14.98
N ASP A 500 -15.92 29.35 14.98
CA ASP A 500 -15.20 30.16 13.98
C ASP A 500 -13.68 30.08 14.11
N ARG A 501 -13.18 29.65 15.26
CA ARG A 501 -11.74 29.48 15.53
C ARG A 501 -11.31 28.03 15.53
N CYS A 502 -12.27 27.10 15.59
CA CYS A 502 -11.96 25.68 15.72
C CYS A 502 -11.60 25.07 14.38
N ILE A 503 -10.37 24.58 14.25
CA ILE A 503 -9.88 23.87 13.06
C ILE A 503 -10.15 22.36 13.08
N GLY A 504 -10.72 21.81 14.17
CA GLY A 504 -11.04 20.38 14.27
C GLY A 504 -9.82 19.45 14.34
N CYS A 505 -8.69 19.91 14.87
CA CYS A 505 -7.45 19.11 14.95
C CYS A 505 -7.54 17.88 15.86
N GLY A 506 -8.53 17.83 16.76
CA GLY A 506 -8.78 16.71 17.66
C GLY A 506 -7.88 16.64 18.90
N HIS A 507 -7.03 17.64 19.16
CA HIS A 507 -6.14 17.62 20.32
C HIS A 507 -6.93 17.63 21.63
N CYS A 508 -7.97 18.46 21.73
CA CYS A 508 -8.85 18.52 22.90
C CYS A 508 -9.57 17.18 23.20
N GLU A 509 -9.96 16.44 22.16
CA GLU A 509 -10.57 15.11 22.29
C GLU A 509 -9.54 14.07 22.76
N HIS A 510 -8.29 14.16 22.24
CA HIS A 510 -7.19 13.26 22.59
C HIS A 510 -6.85 13.33 24.07
N VAL A 511 -6.72 14.52 24.60
CA VAL A 511 -6.27 14.78 25.99
C VAL A 511 -7.40 14.75 27.01
N CYS A 512 -8.67 14.65 26.59
CA CYS A 512 -9.80 14.65 27.49
C CYS A 512 -9.69 13.54 28.53
N PRO A 513 -9.70 13.85 29.85
CA PRO A 513 -9.50 12.88 30.92
C PRO A 513 -10.68 11.93 31.11
N VAL A 514 -11.84 12.24 30.56
CA VAL A 514 -13.04 11.41 30.68
C VAL A 514 -12.81 10.05 30.02
N GLY A 515 -13.00 8.98 30.78
CA GLY A 515 -12.80 7.60 30.34
C GLY A 515 -13.77 7.17 29.23
N GLY A 516 -13.31 6.27 28.36
CA GLY A 516 -14.08 5.79 27.21
C GLY A 516 -14.27 6.85 26.15
N GLU A 517 -15.53 7.23 25.86
CA GLU A 517 -15.86 8.29 24.93
C GLU A 517 -15.57 9.68 25.56
N ALA A 518 -14.77 10.50 24.88
CA ALA A 518 -14.41 11.83 25.38
C ALA A 518 -15.63 12.74 25.51
N ALA A 519 -15.62 13.63 26.52
CA ALA A 519 -16.66 14.62 26.69
C ALA A 519 -16.65 15.72 25.61
N ILE A 520 -15.51 15.96 24.97
CA ILE A 520 -15.37 16.85 23.82
C ILE A 520 -14.99 15.99 22.61
N ARG A 521 -15.75 16.12 21.52
CA ARG A 521 -15.55 15.33 20.31
C ARG A 521 -15.58 16.22 19.07
N VAL A 522 -14.72 15.88 18.12
CA VAL A 522 -14.68 16.57 16.83
C VAL A 522 -15.66 15.90 15.88
N LYS A 523 -16.55 16.71 15.30
CA LYS A 523 -17.46 16.32 14.23
C LYS A 523 -16.98 16.90 12.90
N ARG A 524 -17.19 16.17 11.81
CA ARG A 524 -16.90 16.66 10.46
C ARG A 524 -17.61 17.98 10.21
N SER A 525 -16.90 18.98 9.72
CA SER A 525 -17.55 20.19 9.19
C SER A 525 -18.24 19.88 7.87
N LEU A 526 -19.48 20.32 7.71
CA LEU A 526 -20.17 20.28 6.41
C LEU A 526 -19.69 21.42 5.49
N ARG A 527 -18.90 22.37 6.02
CA ARG A 527 -18.28 23.45 5.27
C ARG A 527 -16.83 23.07 4.98
N VAL A 528 -16.54 22.67 3.75
CA VAL A 528 -15.19 22.64 3.21
C VAL A 528 -14.96 24.02 2.59
N GLU A 529 -14.53 24.97 3.39
CA GLU A 529 -13.97 26.24 2.88
C GLU A 529 -12.44 26.00 2.78
N ILE A 530 -11.95 25.93 1.54
CA ILE A 530 -10.51 25.97 1.19
C ILE A 530 -10.15 27.41 0.86
#